data_dd78116774919ccbcce87a25c7ef528c
#
_entry.id   dd78116774919ccbcce87a25c7ef528c
#
_cell.length_a   1.000
_cell.length_b   1.000
_cell.length_c   1.000
_cell.angle_alpha   90.00
_cell.angle_beta   90.00
_cell.angle_gamma   90.00
#
_symmetry.space_group_name_H-M   'P 1'
#
loop_
_entity.id
_entity.type
_entity.pdbx_description
1 polymer ?
#
loop_
_entity_poly.entity_id
_entity_poly.type
_entity_poly.pdbx_seq_one_letter_code
_entity_poly.pdbx_strand_id
1 'polypeptide(L)'
;MKNSTLLCTVVLAIGLSGQAMAGPFGLEKGMTLKQIDNAQQVAPGKYKVTSVPKPHSAFDTYAVQIGPQSGLCWIKGVGKELRTSVYGLELRSAFNEMKEKLEQAYGKPEVIDRLLPGSIWDEPKDWMMALIKKERLLAAAWSEKSKATLPIDLQWVGLGARAISTNSGYIAVEYSFINKSDCDAEIAKQEDGAL
;
A
#
# COMPACT_ATOMS: atom_id res chain seq x y z
N MET A 1 46.45 18.69 -56.59
CA MET A 1 45.21 17.94 -56.25
C MET A 1 45.25 17.71 -54.76
N LYS A 2 44.42 18.45 -53.96
CA LYS A 2 44.30 18.33 -52.48
C LYS A 2 43.03 17.59 -52.18
N ASN A 3 43.16 16.35 -51.67
CA ASN A 3 42.02 15.59 -51.16
C ASN A 3 41.73 16.00 -49.72
N SER A 4 40.59 16.66 -49.49
CA SER A 4 40.05 16.92 -48.12
C SER A 4 39.16 15.77 -47.72
N THR A 5 39.62 15.00 -46.75
CA THR A 5 38.82 13.93 -46.12
C THR A 5 37.97 14.54 -45.00
N LEU A 6 36.67 14.54 -45.19
CA LEU A 6 35.69 15.00 -44.20
C LEU A 6 35.47 13.87 -43.18
N LEU A 7 35.93 14.05 -41.96
CA LEU A 7 35.62 13.14 -40.82
C LEU A 7 34.22 13.46 -40.27
N CYS A 8 33.28 12.55 -40.47
CA CYS A 8 31.95 12.67 -39.93
C CYS A 8 31.95 12.06 -38.52
N THR A 9 31.93 12.90 -37.48
CA THR A 9 31.86 12.46 -36.08
C THR A 9 30.42 12.16 -35.72
N VAL A 10 30.09 10.88 -35.62
CA VAL A 10 28.78 10.42 -35.11
C VAL A 10 28.80 10.54 -33.59
N VAL A 11 28.06 11.52 -33.04
CA VAL A 11 27.81 11.64 -31.61
C VAL A 11 26.69 10.68 -31.24
N LEU A 12 27.06 9.56 -30.60
CA LEU A 12 26.11 8.59 -30.04
C LEU A 12 25.55 9.18 -28.74
N ALA A 13 24.33 9.74 -28.78
CA ALA A 13 23.62 10.17 -27.60
C ALA A 13 23.13 8.93 -26.83
N ILE A 14 23.85 8.54 -25.77
CA ILE A 14 23.39 7.53 -24.83
C ILE A 14 22.29 8.17 -23.99
N GLY A 15 21.04 7.94 -24.38
CA GLY A 15 19.89 8.28 -23.56
C GLY A 15 19.92 7.43 -22.27
N LEU A 16 20.24 8.07 -21.12
CA LEU A 16 19.96 7.50 -19.82
C LEU A 16 18.42 7.42 -19.69
N SER A 17 17.84 6.28 -20.08
CA SER A 17 16.50 5.93 -19.66
C SER A 17 16.55 5.66 -18.15
N GLY A 18 16.30 6.70 -17.34
CA GLY A 18 16.01 6.55 -15.94
C GLY A 18 14.84 5.55 -15.83
N GLN A 19 15.10 4.36 -15.30
CA GLN A 19 14.03 3.43 -14.97
C GLN A 19 13.21 4.11 -13.86
N ALA A 20 12.08 4.68 -14.23
CA ALA A 20 11.07 5.08 -13.25
C ALA A 20 10.77 3.83 -12.42
N MET A 21 11.12 3.86 -11.14
CA MET A 21 10.77 2.78 -10.22
C MET A 21 9.23 2.78 -10.15
N ALA A 22 8.62 1.79 -10.81
CA ALA A 22 7.17 1.63 -10.74
C ALA A 22 6.75 1.54 -9.29
N GLY A 23 5.76 2.34 -8.90
CA GLY A 23 5.24 2.38 -7.54
C GLY A 23 4.66 1.05 -7.06
N PRO A 24 4.08 1.02 -5.85
CA PRO A 24 3.50 -0.19 -5.28
C PRO A 24 2.49 -0.84 -6.22
N PHE A 25 2.63 -2.15 -6.42
CA PHE A 25 1.80 -2.95 -7.36
C PHE A 25 1.85 -2.48 -8.81
N GLY A 26 2.86 -1.68 -9.20
CA GLY A 26 2.98 -1.08 -10.53
C GLY A 26 2.07 0.11 -10.75
N LEU A 27 1.49 0.68 -9.70
CA LEU A 27 0.67 1.89 -9.72
C LEU A 27 1.50 3.08 -9.24
N GLU A 28 1.34 4.23 -9.89
CA GLU A 28 2.14 5.42 -9.64
C GLU A 28 1.27 6.58 -9.10
N LYS A 29 1.87 7.42 -8.27
CA LYS A 29 1.25 8.65 -7.80
C LYS A 29 0.68 9.47 -8.96
N GLY A 30 -0.52 10.01 -8.78
CA GLY A 30 -1.14 10.91 -9.75
C GLY A 30 -1.80 10.21 -10.95
N MET A 31 -1.73 8.88 -11.06
CA MET A 31 -2.49 8.16 -12.10
C MET A 31 -3.97 8.54 -12.05
N THR A 32 -4.53 8.82 -13.21
CA THR A 32 -5.97 9.09 -13.35
C THR A 32 -6.77 7.80 -13.35
N LEU A 33 -8.08 7.88 -13.08
CA LEU A 33 -8.97 6.73 -13.12
C LEU A 33 -8.94 5.99 -14.47
N LYS A 34 -8.74 6.72 -15.57
CA LYS A 34 -8.67 6.13 -16.93
C LYS A 34 -7.44 5.25 -17.16
N GLN A 35 -6.40 5.42 -16.35
CA GLN A 35 -5.15 4.65 -16.43
C GLN A 35 -5.16 3.41 -15.53
N ILE A 36 -6.24 3.18 -14.78
CA ILE A 36 -6.39 2.06 -13.87
C ILE A 36 -7.53 1.16 -14.36
N ASP A 37 -7.16 -0.01 -14.86
CA ASP A 37 -8.12 -0.97 -15.41
C ASP A 37 -9.02 -1.57 -14.32
N ASN A 38 -10.27 -1.89 -14.69
CA ASN A 38 -11.24 -2.59 -13.85
C ASN A 38 -11.51 -1.92 -12.48
N ALA A 39 -11.43 -0.60 -12.41
CA ALA A 39 -11.74 0.17 -11.23
C ALA A 39 -13.26 0.32 -11.07
N GLN A 40 -13.80 -0.23 -9.99
CA GLN A 40 -15.21 -0.10 -9.62
C GLN A 40 -15.34 0.85 -8.43
N GLN A 41 -16.10 1.92 -8.57
CA GLN A 41 -16.32 2.86 -7.49
C GLN A 41 -17.10 2.22 -6.34
N VAL A 42 -16.61 2.37 -5.11
CA VAL A 42 -17.22 1.84 -3.87
C VAL A 42 -17.60 2.94 -2.89
N ALA A 43 -16.97 4.13 -3.03
CA ALA A 43 -17.30 5.35 -2.29
C ALA A 43 -16.73 6.55 -3.06
N PRO A 44 -17.07 7.81 -2.72
CA PRO A 44 -16.47 8.99 -3.32
C PRO A 44 -14.93 8.90 -3.32
N GLY A 45 -14.34 9.04 -4.50
CA GLY A 45 -12.90 8.94 -4.72
C GLY A 45 -12.26 7.57 -4.43
N LYS A 46 -13.01 6.55 -3.98
CA LYS A 46 -12.49 5.21 -3.66
C LYS A 46 -13.00 4.16 -4.62
N TYR A 47 -12.08 3.31 -5.08
CA TYR A 47 -12.36 2.29 -6.07
C TYR A 47 -11.79 0.94 -5.64
N LYS A 48 -12.54 -0.13 -5.90
CA LYS A 48 -12.05 -1.50 -5.86
C LYS A 48 -11.43 -1.84 -7.21
N VAL A 49 -10.26 -2.46 -7.18
CA VAL A 49 -9.51 -2.91 -8.37
C VAL A 49 -9.17 -4.38 -8.21
N THR A 50 -9.43 -5.19 -9.23
CA THR A 50 -9.21 -6.65 -9.18
C THR A 50 -7.92 -7.08 -9.87
N SER A 51 -7.33 -6.20 -10.69
CA SER A 51 -6.04 -6.44 -11.35
C SER A 51 -5.15 -5.20 -11.26
N VAL A 52 -3.86 -5.42 -11.09
CA VAL A 52 -2.83 -4.37 -11.06
C VAL A 52 -1.65 -4.79 -11.94
N PRO A 53 -0.83 -3.86 -12.45
CA PRO A 53 0.28 -4.19 -13.34
C PRO A 53 1.32 -5.16 -12.75
N LYS A 54 1.56 -5.09 -11.43
CA LYS A 54 2.50 -5.97 -10.70
C LYS A 54 1.80 -6.61 -9.50
N PRO A 55 0.98 -7.65 -9.69
CA PRO A 55 0.28 -8.30 -8.60
C PRO A 55 1.26 -9.07 -7.70
N HIS A 56 0.99 -9.07 -6.38
CA HIS A 56 1.72 -9.90 -5.43
C HIS A 56 0.83 -11.05 -4.96
N SER A 57 1.40 -12.26 -4.88
CA SER A 57 0.66 -13.52 -4.62
C SER A 57 -0.12 -13.55 -3.30
N ALA A 58 0.24 -12.73 -2.32
CA ALA A 58 -0.47 -12.62 -1.04
C ALA A 58 -1.78 -11.83 -1.12
N PHE A 59 -2.03 -11.08 -2.19
CA PHE A 59 -3.20 -10.21 -2.34
C PHE A 59 -4.07 -10.67 -3.52
N ASP A 60 -5.37 -10.49 -3.41
CA ASP A 60 -6.35 -10.82 -4.45
C ASP A 60 -7.28 -9.65 -4.78
N THR A 61 -7.31 -8.63 -3.94
CA THR A 61 -8.13 -7.44 -4.12
C THR A 61 -7.31 -6.21 -3.76
N TYR A 62 -7.52 -5.14 -4.52
CA TYR A 62 -6.88 -3.86 -4.27
C TYR A 62 -7.95 -2.78 -4.11
N ALA A 63 -7.68 -1.80 -3.26
CA ALA A 63 -8.45 -0.57 -3.21
C ALA A 63 -7.52 0.60 -3.49
N VAL A 64 -8.03 1.59 -4.22
CA VAL A 64 -7.29 2.81 -4.54
C VAL A 64 -8.13 4.03 -4.21
N GLN A 65 -7.47 5.14 -3.89
CA GLN A 65 -8.10 6.45 -3.75
C GLN A 65 -7.53 7.39 -4.80
N ILE A 66 -8.43 8.06 -5.53
CA ILE A 66 -8.10 8.92 -6.66
C ILE A 66 -8.83 10.24 -6.48
N GLY A 67 -8.07 11.32 -6.34
CA GLY A 67 -8.61 12.68 -6.37
C GLY A 67 -8.84 13.16 -7.80
N PRO A 68 -9.82 14.07 -8.01
CA PRO A 68 -10.16 14.59 -9.32
C PRO A 68 -9.00 15.27 -10.06
N GLN A 69 -8.13 15.97 -9.33
CA GLN A 69 -6.98 16.70 -9.87
C GLN A 69 -5.67 16.06 -9.46
N SER A 70 -5.55 15.66 -8.20
CA SER A 70 -4.34 15.03 -7.64
C SER A 70 -4.08 13.61 -8.16
N GLY A 71 -5.10 12.94 -8.73
CA GLY A 71 -4.99 11.56 -9.20
C GLY A 71 -4.82 10.54 -8.06
N LEU A 72 -4.18 9.41 -8.36
CA LEU A 72 -3.93 8.34 -7.40
C LEU A 72 -3.08 8.82 -6.22
N CYS A 73 -3.60 8.65 -5.02
CA CYS A 73 -2.99 9.14 -3.79
C CYS A 73 -2.86 8.09 -2.68
N TRP A 74 -3.57 6.96 -2.79
CA TRP A 74 -3.50 5.89 -1.82
C TRP A 74 -3.85 4.54 -2.46
N ILE A 75 -3.19 3.49 -1.99
CA ILE A 75 -3.38 2.11 -2.43
C ILE A 75 -3.47 1.21 -1.20
N LYS A 76 -4.33 0.20 -1.26
CA LYS A 76 -4.41 -0.88 -0.29
C LYS A 76 -4.45 -2.21 -1.01
N GLY A 77 -3.50 -3.10 -0.72
CA GLY A 77 -3.58 -4.51 -1.03
C GLY A 77 -4.31 -5.25 0.08
N VAL A 78 -5.39 -5.94 -0.25
CA VAL A 78 -6.15 -6.80 0.67
C VAL A 78 -5.73 -8.24 0.45
N GLY A 79 -5.22 -8.86 1.48
CA GLY A 79 -4.71 -10.22 1.46
C GLY A 79 -5.80 -11.26 1.25
N LYS A 80 -5.38 -12.40 0.73
CA LYS A 80 -6.22 -13.60 0.68
C LYS A 80 -6.64 -14.01 2.08
N GLU A 81 -7.83 -14.57 2.19
CA GLU A 81 -8.27 -15.15 3.45
C GLU A 81 -7.36 -16.32 3.85
N LEU A 82 -6.87 -16.28 5.08
CA LEU A 82 -6.04 -17.31 5.70
C LEU A 82 -6.84 -17.98 6.80
N ARG A 83 -6.86 -19.31 6.81
CA ARG A 83 -7.31 -20.07 7.98
C ARG A 83 -6.24 -19.99 9.06
N THR A 84 -6.69 -19.85 10.30
CA THR A 84 -5.82 -19.75 11.47
C THR A 84 -6.49 -20.36 12.69
N SER A 85 -5.73 -20.64 13.74
CA SER A 85 -6.27 -21.02 15.05
C SER A 85 -6.83 -19.80 15.78
N VAL A 86 -7.57 -20.02 16.86
CA VAL A 86 -8.05 -18.93 17.76
C VAL A 86 -6.91 -18.09 18.33
N TYR A 87 -5.71 -18.65 18.37
CA TYR A 87 -4.46 -17.96 18.76
C TYR A 87 -3.87 -17.08 17.65
N GLY A 88 -4.42 -17.14 16.42
CA GLY A 88 -3.95 -16.36 15.27
C GLY A 88 -2.57 -16.72 14.76
N LEU A 89 -2.08 -17.95 14.95
CA LEU A 89 -0.69 -18.31 14.68
C LEU A 89 -0.32 -18.12 13.20
N GLU A 90 -1.14 -18.60 12.28
CA GLU A 90 -0.90 -18.52 10.84
C GLU A 90 -1.03 -17.07 10.34
N LEU A 91 -1.98 -16.30 10.90
CA LEU A 91 -2.13 -14.88 10.57
C LEU A 91 -0.93 -14.06 11.06
N ARG A 92 -0.42 -14.36 12.25
CA ARG A 92 0.79 -13.73 12.80
C ARG A 92 2.03 -14.10 11.99
N SER A 93 2.15 -15.36 11.52
CA SER A 93 3.23 -15.78 10.62
C SER A 93 3.20 -14.99 9.31
N ALA A 94 2.04 -14.93 8.63
CA ALA A 94 1.87 -14.17 7.41
C ALA A 94 2.17 -12.66 7.59
N PHE A 95 1.77 -12.09 8.74
CA PHE A 95 2.12 -10.71 9.09
C PHE A 95 3.65 -10.54 9.21
N ASN A 96 4.33 -11.43 9.93
CA ASN A 96 5.78 -11.33 10.14
C ASN A 96 6.55 -11.50 8.82
N GLU A 97 6.17 -12.48 8.00
CA GLU A 97 6.79 -12.69 6.69
C GLU A 97 6.64 -11.46 5.77
N MET A 98 5.47 -10.84 5.75
CA MET A 98 5.25 -9.62 4.97
C MET A 98 6.00 -8.43 5.57
N LYS A 99 6.04 -8.31 6.90
CA LYS A 99 6.79 -7.27 7.61
C LYS A 99 8.29 -7.35 7.24
N GLU A 100 8.88 -8.54 7.24
CA GLU A 100 10.29 -8.73 6.87
C GLU A 100 10.59 -8.29 5.43
N LYS A 101 9.70 -8.61 4.48
CA LYS A 101 9.85 -8.15 3.09
C LYS A 101 9.78 -6.63 2.98
N LEU A 102 8.86 -5.99 3.68
CA LEU A 102 8.74 -4.54 3.71
C LEU A 102 9.90 -3.88 4.47
N GLU A 103 10.43 -4.53 5.50
CA GLU A 103 11.62 -4.08 6.23
C GLU A 103 12.88 -4.09 5.35
N GLN A 104 13.03 -5.10 4.49
CA GLN A 104 14.11 -5.14 3.49
C GLN A 104 13.99 -3.99 2.47
N ALA A 105 12.76 -3.59 2.12
CA ALA A 105 12.51 -2.52 1.15
C ALA A 105 12.63 -1.12 1.73
N TYR A 106 12.16 -0.91 2.97
CA TYR A 106 11.93 0.42 3.56
C TYR A 106 12.68 0.67 4.88
N GLY A 107 13.43 -0.32 5.39
CA GLY A 107 14.09 -0.24 6.70
C GLY A 107 13.14 -0.63 7.84
N LYS A 108 13.56 -0.38 9.08
CA LYS A 108 12.82 -0.82 10.28
C LYS A 108 11.51 -0.08 10.47
N PRO A 109 10.39 -0.79 10.71
CA PRO A 109 9.10 -0.17 11.01
C PRO A 109 8.96 0.20 12.50
N GLU A 110 7.97 1.05 12.81
CA GLU A 110 7.34 1.08 14.11
C GLU A 110 6.33 -0.08 14.17
N VAL A 111 6.46 -0.98 15.15
CA VAL A 111 5.58 -2.15 15.30
C VAL A 111 4.68 -1.97 16.51
N ILE A 112 3.40 -2.29 16.34
CA ILE A 112 2.39 -2.28 17.41
C ILE A 112 1.76 -3.66 17.46
N ASP A 113 1.93 -4.36 18.59
CA ASP A 113 1.11 -5.52 19.00
C ASP A 113 0.56 -5.21 20.39
N ARG A 114 -0.66 -4.70 20.42
CA ARG A 114 -1.24 -4.20 21.67
C ARG A 114 -2.70 -4.56 21.82
N LEU A 115 -3.06 -5.06 23.00
CA LEU A 115 -4.42 -5.16 23.47
C LEU A 115 -4.82 -3.82 24.13
N LEU A 116 -6.03 -3.35 23.89
CA LEU A 116 -6.54 -2.12 24.52
C LEU A 116 -6.72 -2.33 26.03
N PRO A 117 -6.43 -1.32 26.86
CA PRO A 117 -6.70 -1.40 28.29
C PRO A 117 -8.17 -1.66 28.60
N GLY A 118 -8.44 -2.58 29.52
CA GLY A 118 -9.80 -2.95 29.91
C GLY A 118 -10.50 -3.97 29.00
N SER A 119 -9.79 -4.47 27.96
CA SER A 119 -10.31 -5.58 27.15
C SER A 119 -10.49 -6.84 28.01
N ILE A 120 -11.61 -7.54 27.82
CA ILE A 120 -11.89 -8.84 28.46
C ILE A 120 -11.32 -10.01 27.63
N TRP A 121 -10.77 -9.74 26.43
CA TRP A 121 -10.21 -10.72 25.50
C TRP A 121 -8.68 -10.80 25.68
N ASP A 122 -8.25 -11.06 26.90
CA ASP A 122 -6.84 -10.98 27.32
C ASP A 122 -6.13 -12.33 27.41
N GLU A 123 -6.87 -13.44 27.35
CA GLU A 123 -6.27 -14.76 27.29
C GLU A 123 -5.70 -15.08 25.90
N PRO A 124 -4.64 -15.92 25.82
CA PRO A 124 -4.06 -16.29 24.52
C PRO A 124 -5.04 -16.85 23.50
N LYS A 125 -6.07 -17.61 23.95
CA LYS A 125 -7.13 -18.16 23.10
C LYS A 125 -8.09 -17.11 22.54
N ASP A 126 -8.08 -15.90 23.11
CA ASP A 126 -8.97 -14.81 22.71
C ASP A 126 -8.31 -13.88 21.68
N TRP A 127 -7.11 -14.19 21.21
CA TRP A 127 -6.31 -13.33 20.34
C TRP A 127 -7.09 -12.89 19.08
N MET A 128 -7.70 -13.86 18.37
CA MET A 128 -8.52 -13.58 17.19
C MET A 128 -9.80 -12.82 17.55
N MET A 129 -10.44 -13.14 18.69
CA MET A 129 -11.62 -12.43 19.15
C MET A 129 -11.31 -10.96 19.47
N ALA A 130 -10.19 -10.68 20.12
CA ALA A 130 -9.73 -9.32 20.39
C ALA A 130 -9.52 -8.51 19.10
N LEU A 131 -8.99 -9.14 18.03
CA LEU A 131 -8.88 -8.50 16.69
C LEU A 131 -10.25 -8.22 16.08
N ILE A 132 -11.22 -9.16 16.17
CA ILE A 132 -12.59 -8.97 15.67
C ILE A 132 -13.25 -7.80 16.38
N LYS A 133 -13.10 -7.72 17.69
CA LYS A 133 -13.65 -6.64 18.52
C LYS A 133 -12.92 -5.32 18.37
N LYS A 134 -11.83 -5.29 17.56
CA LYS A 134 -10.94 -4.12 17.38
C LYS A 134 -10.30 -3.66 18.70
N GLU A 135 -10.21 -4.54 19.67
CA GLU A 135 -9.56 -4.31 20.95
C GLU A 135 -8.09 -4.73 20.95
N ARG A 136 -7.66 -5.51 19.95
CA ARG A 136 -6.24 -5.78 19.65
C ARG A 136 -5.85 -5.18 18.31
N LEU A 137 -4.65 -4.61 18.29
CA LEU A 137 -4.02 -4.11 17.07
C LEU A 137 -2.68 -4.84 16.86
N LEU A 138 -2.53 -5.50 15.70
CA LEU A 138 -1.25 -5.96 15.19
C LEU A 138 -0.97 -5.20 13.88
N ALA A 139 0.02 -4.30 13.92
CA ALA A 139 0.37 -3.44 12.80
C ALA A 139 1.86 -3.11 12.78
N ALA A 140 2.36 -2.73 11.61
CA ALA A 140 3.66 -2.13 11.41
C ALA A 140 3.53 -0.92 10.49
N ALA A 141 4.32 0.13 10.73
CA ALA A 141 4.27 1.36 9.94
C ALA A 141 5.67 1.85 9.59
N TRP A 142 5.84 2.29 8.37
CA TRP A 142 7.03 2.94 7.83
C TRP A 142 6.69 4.37 7.47
N SER A 143 7.39 5.31 8.07
CA SER A 143 7.21 6.75 7.87
C SER A 143 8.50 7.48 8.26
N GLU A 144 8.52 8.78 8.11
CA GLU A 144 9.59 9.61 8.64
C GLU A 144 9.82 9.37 10.15
N LYS A 145 8.74 9.19 10.91
CA LYS A 145 8.79 8.93 12.36
C LYS A 145 9.56 7.66 12.70
N SER A 146 9.44 6.60 11.89
CA SER A 146 10.19 5.35 12.04
C SER A 146 11.60 5.43 11.44
N LYS A 147 11.99 6.57 10.85
CA LYS A 147 13.22 6.76 10.08
C LYS A 147 13.33 5.79 8.89
N ALA A 148 12.21 5.42 8.30
CA ALA A 148 12.16 4.57 7.13
C ALA A 148 12.72 5.28 5.90
N THR A 149 13.35 4.52 5.00
CA THR A 149 13.83 5.02 3.71
C THR A 149 12.76 4.79 2.65
N LEU A 150 11.77 5.66 2.59
CA LEU A 150 10.70 5.58 1.61
C LEU A 150 11.11 6.21 0.26
N PRO A 151 10.62 5.66 -0.89
CA PRO A 151 10.69 6.35 -2.16
C PRO A 151 10.09 7.77 -2.07
N ILE A 152 10.62 8.70 -2.88
CA ILE A 152 10.28 10.13 -2.82
C ILE A 152 8.78 10.44 -2.93
N ASP A 153 8.03 9.58 -3.59
CA ASP A 153 6.58 9.74 -3.79
C ASP A 153 5.73 9.14 -2.67
N LEU A 154 6.32 8.36 -1.75
CA LEU A 154 5.63 7.76 -0.62
C LEU A 154 5.89 8.54 0.66
N GLN A 155 4.83 8.81 1.41
CA GLN A 155 4.94 9.40 2.76
C GLN A 155 4.70 8.38 3.88
N TRP A 156 4.01 7.28 3.58
CA TRP A 156 3.66 6.28 4.59
C TRP A 156 3.38 4.91 3.96
N VAL A 157 3.80 3.86 4.65
CA VAL A 157 3.44 2.47 4.36
C VAL A 157 2.96 1.83 5.65
N GLY A 158 1.88 1.06 5.58
CA GLY A 158 1.31 0.33 6.71
C GLY A 158 1.04 -1.12 6.37
N LEU A 159 1.29 -1.98 7.34
CA LEU A 159 0.89 -3.39 7.32
C LEU A 159 0.00 -3.66 8.53
N GLY A 160 -1.09 -4.37 8.36
CA GLY A 160 -1.98 -4.72 9.47
C GLY A 160 -2.58 -6.11 9.32
N ALA A 161 -2.78 -6.80 10.43
CA ALA A 161 -3.58 -8.01 10.51
C ALA A 161 -5.06 -7.67 10.77
N ARG A 162 -5.96 -8.43 10.15
CA ARG A 162 -7.41 -8.28 10.29
C ARG A 162 -8.05 -9.65 10.47
N ALA A 163 -8.94 -9.79 11.43
CA ALA A 163 -9.73 -10.99 11.59
C ALA A 163 -11.06 -10.86 10.84
N ILE A 164 -11.47 -11.95 10.18
CA ILE A 164 -12.79 -12.13 9.59
C ILE A 164 -13.68 -12.89 10.58
N SER A 165 -13.10 -13.92 11.18
CA SER A 165 -13.74 -14.78 12.19
C SER A 165 -12.70 -15.22 13.23
N THR A 166 -13.10 -16.05 14.19
CA THR A 166 -12.17 -16.61 15.21
C THR A 166 -11.16 -17.59 14.61
N ASN A 167 -11.35 -18.03 13.37
CA ASN A 167 -10.49 -19.01 12.69
C ASN A 167 -10.08 -18.58 11.28
N SER A 168 -10.33 -17.34 10.89
CA SER A 168 -9.85 -16.79 9.61
C SER A 168 -9.57 -15.30 9.69
N GLY A 169 -8.64 -14.85 8.86
CA GLY A 169 -8.23 -13.46 8.77
C GLY A 169 -7.39 -13.20 7.52
N TYR A 170 -6.88 -12.01 7.39
CA TYR A 170 -6.00 -11.59 6.30
C TYR A 170 -5.04 -10.49 6.75
N ILE A 171 -3.96 -10.31 6.01
CA ILE A 171 -3.10 -9.13 6.13
C ILE A 171 -3.49 -8.10 5.09
N ALA A 172 -3.29 -6.83 5.40
CA ALA A 172 -3.44 -5.75 4.43
C ALA A 172 -2.21 -4.85 4.45
N VAL A 173 -1.76 -4.43 3.26
CA VAL A 173 -0.69 -3.43 3.11
C VAL A 173 -1.30 -2.17 2.51
N GLU A 174 -0.96 -1.02 3.06
CA GLU A 174 -1.45 0.28 2.60
C GLU A 174 -0.27 1.20 2.27
N TYR A 175 -0.44 1.99 1.22
CA TYR A 175 0.54 2.98 0.77
C TYR A 175 -0.13 4.33 0.63
N SER A 176 0.42 5.37 1.26
CA SER A 176 0.00 6.74 1.06
C SER A 176 1.08 7.50 0.29
N PHE A 177 0.69 8.14 -0.78
CA PHE A 177 1.57 9.02 -1.54
C PHE A 177 1.58 10.43 -0.94
N ILE A 178 2.59 11.23 -1.29
CA ILE A 178 2.76 12.61 -0.77
C ILE A 178 1.61 13.55 -1.13
N ASN A 179 0.82 13.26 -2.18
CA ASN A 179 -0.38 14.00 -2.59
C ASN A 179 -1.67 13.56 -1.86
N LYS A 180 -1.56 12.76 -0.78
CA LYS A 180 -2.74 12.22 -0.09
C LYS A 180 -3.62 13.30 0.54
N SER A 181 -3.00 14.33 1.12
CA SER A 181 -3.72 15.46 1.72
C SER A 181 -4.55 16.24 0.71
N ASP A 182 -3.97 16.51 -0.47
CA ASP A 182 -4.65 17.24 -1.54
C ASP A 182 -5.84 16.42 -2.07
N CYS A 183 -5.61 15.14 -2.29
CA CYS A 183 -6.62 14.18 -2.71
C CYS A 183 -7.80 14.11 -1.72
N ASP A 184 -7.55 14.10 -0.41
CA ASP A 184 -8.59 14.09 0.62
C ASP A 184 -9.39 15.39 0.58
N ALA A 185 -8.72 16.53 0.47
CA ALA A 185 -9.37 17.84 0.38
C ALA A 185 -10.24 18.00 -0.86
N GLU A 186 -9.77 17.48 -2.01
CA GLU A 186 -10.53 17.48 -3.27
C GLU A 186 -11.81 16.65 -3.16
N ILE A 187 -11.72 15.45 -2.57
CA ILE A 187 -12.86 14.55 -2.40
C ILE A 187 -13.88 15.17 -1.42
N ALA A 188 -13.41 15.69 -0.28
CA ALA A 188 -14.28 16.37 0.69
C ALA A 188 -15.05 17.53 0.05
N LYS A 189 -14.35 18.38 -0.74
CA LYS A 189 -15.00 19.50 -1.45
C LYS A 189 -16.07 19.05 -2.44
N GLN A 190 -15.90 17.87 -3.07
CA GLN A 190 -16.95 17.34 -3.97
C GLN A 190 -18.19 16.90 -3.18
N GLU A 191 -18.00 16.29 -2.00
CA GLU A 191 -19.10 15.88 -1.12
C GLU A 191 -19.85 17.08 -0.57
N ASP A 192 -19.13 18.10 -0.09
CA ASP A 192 -19.73 19.34 0.41
C ASP A 192 -20.51 20.10 -0.68
N GLY A 193 -20.03 20.07 -1.91
CA GLY A 193 -20.70 20.71 -3.05
C GLY A 193 -21.96 19.98 -3.55
N ALA A 194 -22.28 18.80 -2.99
CA ALA A 194 -23.48 18.02 -3.29
C ALA A 194 -24.64 18.30 -2.30
N LEU A 195 -24.41 19.10 -1.26
CA LEU A 195 -25.39 19.53 -0.25
C LEU A 195 -25.98 20.91 -0.60
#